data_8c40de9b733141882e9a80ea75994c7a
#
_entry.id   8c40de9b733141882e9a80ea75994c7a
#
_cell.length_a   1.000
_cell.length_b   1.000
_cell.length_c   1.000
_cell.angle_alpha   90.00
_cell.angle_beta   90.00
_cell.angle_gamma   90.00
#
_symmetry.space_group_name_H-M   'P 1'
#
loop_
_entity.id
_entity.type
_entity.pdbx_description
1 polymer ?
#
loop_
_entity_poly.entity_id
_entity_poly.type
_entity_poly.pdbx_seq_one_letter_code
_entity_poly.pdbx_strand_id
1 'polypeptide(L)'
;MSPKILVVDLETTSTNPQRAHILEVGLVSVDLATGLIEPLMDTLVCPESGEEEWLDCWFMANCKLDPELIRRAPKFAAIRQSLQEHLLALPVTAFNRSYDVQVLFRHQVQVPQRAPCLMLTCKDILCLPGRFGDYKYPKFSEAWREFFPEEPFEEKHRAGYDALCEATLALTMYERGLLKFKIDSYGGE
;
A
#
# COMPACT_ATOMS: atom_id res chain seq x y z
N MET A 1 -14.05 19.01 8.93
CA MET A 1 -13.04 18.81 7.88
C MET A 1 -13.42 17.54 7.14
N SER A 2 -13.34 17.55 5.80
CA SER A 2 -13.57 16.35 5.01
C SER A 2 -12.61 15.25 5.43
N PRO A 3 -13.05 13.99 5.56
CA PRO A 3 -12.15 12.90 5.88
C PRO A 3 -11.22 12.66 4.68
N LYS A 4 -9.93 12.95 4.87
CA LYS A 4 -8.86 12.66 3.91
C LYS A 4 -8.01 11.52 4.43
N ILE A 5 -7.56 10.66 3.54
CA ILE A 5 -6.63 9.57 3.84
C ILE A 5 -5.49 9.52 2.85
N LEU A 6 -4.44 8.82 3.23
CA LEU A 6 -3.37 8.38 2.34
C LEU A 6 -3.48 6.89 2.11
N VAL A 7 -3.24 6.50 0.88
CA VAL A 7 -3.05 5.11 0.49
C VAL A 7 -1.60 4.95 0.08
N VAL A 8 -0.90 4.01 0.71
CA VAL A 8 0.49 3.67 0.42
C VAL A 8 0.57 2.25 -0.06
N ASP A 9 1.32 2.02 -1.11
CA ASP A 9 1.73 0.69 -1.56
C ASP A 9 3.24 0.65 -1.74
N LEU A 10 3.85 -0.48 -1.40
CA LEU A 10 5.30 -0.68 -1.45
C LEU A 10 5.64 -1.94 -2.23
N GLU A 11 6.46 -1.80 -3.25
CA GLU A 11 7.13 -2.96 -3.83
C GLU A 11 8.45 -3.22 -3.12
N THR A 12 8.68 -4.47 -2.77
CA THR A 12 9.77 -4.84 -1.87
C THR A 12 10.48 -6.12 -2.29
N THR A 13 11.68 -6.32 -1.76
CA THR A 13 12.49 -7.53 -2.03
C THR A 13 11.99 -8.80 -1.34
N SER A 14 11.09 -8.70 -0.35
CA SER A 14 10.67 -9.85 0.47
C SER A 14 9.28 -9.66 1.03
N THR A 15 8.52 -10.73 1.13
CA THR A 15 7.23 -10.76 1.84
C THR A 15 7.37 -10.74 3.37
N ASN A 16 8.61 -10.90 3.90
CA ASN A 16 8.89 -10.74 5.31
C ASN A 16 9.29 -9.27 5.58
N PRO A 17 8.48 -8.47 6.29
CA PRO A 17 8.73 -7.05 6.51
C PRO A 17 10.02 -6.77 7.27
N GLN A 18 10.53 -7.73 8.05
CA GLN A 18 11.78 -7.59 8.79
C GLN A 18 13.04 -7.71 7.92
N ARG A 19 12.89 -8.20 6.68
CA ARG A 19 13.98 -8.37 5.71
C ARG A 19 13.79 -7.56 4.44
N ALA A 20 12.60 -6.98 4.27
CA ALA A 20 12.20 -6.28 3.06
C ALA A 20 13.02 -4.99 2.85
N HIS A 21 13.60 -4.82 1.68
CA HIS A 21 14.09 -3.54 1.18
C HIS A 21 13.05 -2.96 0.23
N ILE A 22 12.82 -1.66 0.30
CA ILE A 22 11.88 -0.96 -0.57
C ILE A 22 12.52 -0.79 -1.95
N LEU A 23 11.78 -1.16 -3.00
CA LEU A 23 12.15 -1.01 -4.41
C LEU A 23 11.29 0.02 -5.13
N GLU A 24 10.06 0.23 -4.68
CA GLU A 24 9.17 1.26 -5.21
C GLU A 24 8.22 1.75 -4.12
N VAL A 25 7.84 3.03 -4.19
CA VAL A 25 6.87 3.67 -3.28
C VAL A 25 5.78 4.32 -4.10
N GLY A 26 4.55 3.91 -3.89
CA GLY A 26 3.34 4.56 -4.34
C GLY A 26 2.62 5.24 -3.17
N LEU A 27 2.27 6.52 -3.33
CA LEU A 27 1.50 7.26 -2.34
C LEU A 27 0.43 8.10 -3.02
N VAL A 28 -0.80 7.96 -2.56
CA VAL A 28 -1.97 8.62 -3.12
C VAL A 28 -2.79 9.24 -2.00
N SER A 29 -3.25 10.47 -2.17
CA SER A 29 -4.24 11.08 -1.29
C SER A 29 -5.66 10.85 -1.82
N VAL A 30 -6.60 10.65 -0.91
CA VAL A 30 -8.03 10.53 -1.21
C VAL A 30 -8.82 11.48 -0.33
N ASP A 31 -9.52 12.42 -0.93
CA ASP A 31 -10.55 13.21 -0.26
C ASP A 31 -11.89 12.45 -0.39
N LEU A 32 -12.27 11.80 0.68
CA LEU A 32 -13.44 10.91 0.69
C LEU A 32 -14.78 11.67 0.58
N ALA A 33 -14.80 12.98 0.81
CA ALA A 33 -16.02 13.78 0.67
C ALA A 33 -16.21 14.29 -0.76
N THR A 34 -15.13 14.58 -1.47
CA THR A 34 -15.19 15.11 -2.85
C THR A 34 -14.95 14.05 -3.91
N GLY A 35 -14.40 12.88 -3.52
CA GLY A 35 -13.99 11.83 -4.43
C GLY A 35 -12.66 12.14 -5.16
N LEU A 36 -11.94 13.19 -4.76
CA LEU A 36 -10.68 13.55 -5.40
C LEU A 36 -9.57 12.56 -4.99
N ILE A 37 -8.93 11.95 -5.97
CA ILE A 37 -7.77 11.07 -5.82
C ILE A 37 -6.57 11.73 -6.49
N GLU A 38 -5.50 11.98 -5.73
CA GLU A 38 -4.30 12.68 -6.20
C GLU A 38 -3.05 11.85 -5.92
N PRO A 39 -2.27 11.43 -6.94
CA PRO A 39 -0.96 10.85 -6.75
C PRO A 39 0.00 11.87 -6.11
N LEU A 40 0.69 11.45 -5.04
CA LEU A 40 1.66 12.28 -4.32
C LEU A 40 3.09 11.82 -4.54
N MET A 41 3.29 10.49 -4.65
CA MET A 41 4.59 9.89 -4.91
C MET A 41 4.41 8.63 -5.75
N ASP A 42 5.25 8.46 -6.76
CA ASP A 42 5.42 7.25 -7.55
C ASP A 42 6.90 7.19 -7.93
N THR A 43 7.68 6.41 -7.17
CA THR A 43 9.12 6.44 -7.34
C THR A 43 9.78 5.09 -7.06
N LEU A 44 10.64 4.69 -7.97
CA LEU A 44 11.57 3.60 -7.74
C LEU A 44 12.60 3.98 -6.68
N VAL A 45 13.13 2.99 -5.99
CA VAL A 45 14.13 3.15 -4.94
C VAL A 45 15.28 2.19 -5.18
N CYS A 46 16.50 2.70 -5.23
CA CYS A 46 17.69 1.87 -5.26
C CYS A 46 18.01 1.38 -3.84
N PRO A 47 18.05 0.07 -3.57
CA PRO A 47 18.43 -0.48 -2.27
C PRO A 47 19.84 -0.04 -1.84
N GLU A 48 20.02 0.12 -0.53
CA GLU A 48 21.33 0.57 0.01
C GLU A 48 22.38 -0.54 0.08
N SER A 49 21.95 -1.82 0.08
CA SER A 49 22.84 -2.96 0.05
C SER A 49 23.62 -3.00 -1.25
N GLY A 50 24.96 -3.03 -1.15
CA GLY A 50 25.84 -3.13 -2.31
C GLY A 50 25.79 -4.47 -3.03
N GLU A 51 25.01 -5.41 -2.56
CA GLU A 51 24.80 -6.73 -3.12
C GLU A 51 23.53 -6.72 -3.97
N GLU A 52 23.63 -7.24 -5.19
CA GLU A 52 22.51 -7.28 -6.16
C GLU A 52 21.51 -8.40 -5.86
N GLU A 53 21.43 -8.87 -4.60
CA GLU A 53 20.47 -9.90 -4.15
C GLU A 53 19.00 -9.53 -4.45
N TRP A 54 18.71 -8.24 -4.58
CA TRP A 54 17.36 -7.77 -4.95
C TRP A 54 16.98 -8.16 -6.38
N LEU A 55 17.92 -8.49 -7.27
CA LEU A 55 17.64 -8.94 -8.64
C LEU A 55 16.89 -10.26 -8.67
N ASP A 56 17.16 -11.14 -7.71
CA ASP A 56 16.55 -12.47 -7.63
C ASP A 56 15.25 -12.48 -6.83
N CYS A 57 14.74 -11.32 -6.39
CA CYS A 57 13.50 -11.26 -5.64
C CYS A 57 12.26 -11.48 -6.51
N TRP A 58 11.17 -11.85 -5.85
CA TRP A 58 9.89 -12.13 -6.52
C TRP A 58 9.39 -10.94 -7.35
N PHE A 59 9.52 -9.71 -6.82
CA PHE A 59 9.12 -8.49 -7.52
C PHE A 59 9.83 -8.38 -8.87
N MET A 60 11.16 -8.48 -8.90
CA MET A 60 11.94 -8.38 -10.14
C MET A 60 11.58 -9.46 -11.15
N ALA A 61 11.25 -10.66 -10.67
CA ALA A 61 10.84 -11.78 -11.53
C ALA A 61 9.45 -11.57 -12.18
N ASN A 62 8.56 -10.78 -11.56
CA ASN A 62 7.17 -10.65 -11.96
C ASN A 62 6.79 -9.29 -12.57
N CYS A 63 7.41 -8.18 -12.15
CA CYS A 63 7.08 -6.84 -12.65
C CYS A 63 7.66 -6.50 -14.03
N LYS A 64 8.56 -7.33 -14.57
CA LYS A 64 9.26 -7.10 -15.85
C LYS A 64 9.96 -5.72 -15.95
N LEU A 65 10.36 -5.17 -14.81
CA LEU A 65 11.04 -3.89 -14.73
C LEU A 65 12.52 -4.07 -15.10
N ASP A 66 13.05 -3.14 -15.91
CA ASP A 66 14.50 -3.09 -16.20
C ASP A 66 15.28 -2.79 -14.91
N PRO A 67 16.18 -3.67 -14.47
CA PRO A 67 17.02 -3.45 -13.28
C PRO A 67 17.80 -2.14 -13.31
N GLU A 68 18.17 -1.64 -14.50
CA GLU A 68 18.88 -0.37 -14.63
C GLU A 68 18.06 0.83 -14.16
N LEU A 69 16.74 0.76 -14.23
CA LEU A 69 15.87 1.80 -13.68
C LEU A 69 15.98 1.88 -12.17
N ILE A 70 16.04 0.73 -11.49
CA ILE A 70 16.24 0.67 -10.03
C ILE A 70 17.65 1.13 -9.65
N ARG A 71 18.68 0.71 -10.39
CA ARG A 71 20.07 1.17 -10.12
C ARG A 71 20.23 2.67 -10.20
N ARG A 72 19.50 3.34 -11.10
CA ARG A 72 19.51 4.80 -11.28
C ARG A 72 18.54 5.55 -10.39
N ALA A 73 17.65 4.85 -9.70
CA ALA A 73 16.69 5.46 -8.80
C ALA A 73 17.38 6.09 -7.58
N PRO A 74 16.72 7.04 -6.91
CA PRO A 74 17.25 7.60 -5.67
C PRO A 74 17.36 6.52 -4.59
N LYS A 75 18.30 6.70 -3.66
CA LYS A 75 18.33 5.92 -2.44
C LYS A 75 17.15 6.30 -1.54
N PHE A 76 16.68 5.36 -0.72
CA PHE A 76 15.55 5.61 0.18
C PHE A 76 15.76 6.84 1.08
N ALA A 77 16.99 7.04 1.56
CA ALA A 77 17.34 8.21 2.37
C ALA A 77 17.02 9.55 1.71
N ALA A 78 17.08 9.63 0.36
CA ALA A 78 16.79 10.86 -0.37
C ALA A 78 15.30 11.21 -0.41
N ILE A 79 14.41 10.21 -0.36
CA ILE A 79 12.94 10.41 -0.41
C ILE A 79 12.28 10.33 0.97
N ARG A 80 12.98 9.80 1.97
CA ARG A 80 12.44 9.49 3.29
C ARG A 80 11.78 10.69 3.96
N GLN A 81 12.41 11.86 3.90
CA GLN A 81 11.88 13.05 4.56
C GLN A 81 10.55 13.48 3.92
N SER A 82 10.47 13.57 2.61
CA SER A 82 9.25 13.94 1.89
C SER A 82 8.13 12.92 2.14
N LEU A 83 8.45 11.62 2.11
CA LEU A 83 7.50 10.57 2.45
C LEU A 83 6.99 10.73 3.88
N GLN A 84 7.89 10.96 4.85
CA GLN A 84 7.53 11.16 6.26
C GLN A 84 6.60 12.35 6.46
N GLU A 85 6.84 13.48 5.79
CA GLU A 85 6.01 14.68 5.87
C GLU A 85 4.57 14.39 5.44
N HIS A 86 4.37 13.65 4.35
CA HIS A 86 3.04 13.21 3.93
C HIS A 86 2.37 12.30 4.96
N LEU A 87 3.08 11.26 5.44
CA LEU A 87 2.53 10.25 6.33
C LEU A 87 2.22 10.78 7.75
N LEU A 88 2.80 11.92 8.14
CA LEU A 88 2.44 12.63 9.38
C LEU A 88 1.17 13.46 9.24
N ALA A 89 0.82 13.87 8.04
CA ALA A 89 -0.26 14.84 7.80
C ALA A 89 -1.66 14.22 7.84
N LEU A 90 -1.81 12.96 7.41
CA LEU A 90 -3.10 12.30 7.22
C LEU A 90 -3.07 10.83 7.67
N PRO A 91 -4.24 10.26 8.02
CA PRO A 91 -4.35 8.82 8.31
C PRO A 91 -4.00 7.97 7.10
N VAL A 92 -3.21 6.91 7.33
CA VAL A 92 -2.66 6.04 6.29
C VAL A 92 -3.39 4.69 6.25
N THR A 93 -3.71 4.23 5.06
CA THR A 93 -4.13 2.86 4.78
C THR A 93 -3.31 2.24 3.65
N ALA A 94 -3.50 0.96 3.45
CA ALA A 94 -3.00 0.15 2.36
C ALA A 94 -3.89 -1.10 2.24
N PHE A 95 -3.78 -1.87 1.16
CA PHE A 95 -4.50 -3.13 1.11
C PHE A 95 -4.06 -4.06 2.23
N ASN A 96 -2.77 -4.35 2.36
CA ASN A 96 -2.21 -5.05 3.52
C ASN A 96 -1.46 -4.07 4.45
N ARG A 97 -2.17 -3.09 5.02
CA ARG A 97 -1.59 -2.01 5.84
C ARG A 97 -0.56 -2.49 6.87
N SER A 98 -0.77 -3.64 7.48
CA SER A 98 0.15 -4.16 8.49
C SER A 98 1.54 -4.42 7.93
N TYR A 99 1.62 -4.93 6.71
CA TYR A 99 2.88 -5.18 6.03
C TYR A 99 3.61 -3.87 5.71
N ASP A 100 2.95 -2.96 5.02
CA ASP A 100 3.54 -1.69 4.58
C ASP A 100 4.01 -0.84 5.76
N VAL A 101 3.20 -0.74 6.80
CA VAL A 101 3.56 -0.01 8.02
C VAL A 101 4.77 -0.62 8.71
N GLN A 102 4.90 -1.95 8.76
CA GLN A 102 6.07 -2.60 9.35
C GLN A 102 7.34 -2.37 8.52
N VAL A 103 7.23 -2.41 7.18
CA VAL A 103 8.35 -2.08 6.30
C VAL A 103 8.77 -0.62 6.48
N LEU A 104 7.84 0.32 6.46
CA LEU A 104 8.11 1.74 6.69
C LEU A 104 8.79 1.98 8.04
N PHE A 105 8.28 1.36 9.11
CA PHE A 105 8.87 1.47 10.44
C PHE A 105 10.33 0.97 10.49
N ARG A 106 10.61 -0.16 9.85
CA ARG A 106 11.98 -0.68 9.71
C ARG A 106 12.90 0.31 8.99
N HIS A 107 12.37 1.05 8.03
CA HIS A 107 13.09 2.10 7.31
C HIS A 107 13.03 3.49 8.00
N GLN A 108 12.71 3.51 9.31
CA GLN A 108 12.67 4.70 10.15
C GLN A 108 11.64 5.75 9.69
N VAL A 109 10.53 5.29 9.14
CA VAL A 109 9.38 6.13 8.77
C VAL A 109 8.22 5.82 9.71
N GLN A 110 7.63 6.85 10.29
CA GLN A 110 6.53 6.74 11.25
C GLN A 110 5.19 6.92 10.57
N VAL A 111 4.21 6.11 11.01
CA VAL A 111 2.81 6.21 10.58
C VAL A 111 1.93 6.33 11.83
N PRO A 112 1.80 7.55 12.40
CA PRO A 112 1.13 7.75 13.69
C PRO A 112 -0.38 7.62 13.63
N GLN A 113 -0.98 7.93 12.48
CA GLN A 113 -2.43 7.84 12.28
C GLN A 113 -2.72 6.78 11.21
N ARG A 114 -3.62 5.86 11.53
CA ARG A 114 -3.95 4.74 10.64
C ARG A 114 -5.44 4.72 10.36
N ALA A 115 -5.79 4.72 9.09
CA ALA A 115 -7.13 4.42 8.61
C ALA A 115 -7.35 2.89 8.58
N PRO A 116 -8.57 2.37 8.47
CA PRO A 116 -8.85 0.94 8.42
C PRO A 116 -8.06 0.23 7.33
N CYS A 117 -7.56 -0.98 7.61
CA CYS A 117 -6.90 -1.83 6.62
C CYS A 117 -7.93 -2.31 5.59
N LEU A 118 -7.65 -2.08 4.30
CA LEU A 118 -8.60 -2.44 3.23
C LEU A 118 -8.80 -3.95 3.14
N MET A 119 -7.74 -4.75 3.26
CA MET A 119 -7.82 -6.21 3.23
C MET A 119 -8.67 -6.77 4.38
N LEU A 120 -8.51 -6.23 5.60
CA LEU A 120 -9.31 -6.67 6.74
C LEU A 120 -10.78 -6.29 6.56
N THR A 121 -11.07 -5.09 6.08
CA THR A 121 -12.43 -4.67 5.78
C THR A 121 -13.03 -5.53 4.67
N CYS A 122 -12.29 -5.83 3.61
CA CYS A 122 -12.73 -6.75 2.55
C CYS A 122 -12.94 -8.17 3.07
N LYS A 123 -12.14 -8.67 4.00
CA LYS A 123 -12.34 -9.99 4.61
C LYS A 123 -13.71 -10.13 5.24
N ASP A 124 -14.12 -9.11 5.99
CA ASP A 124 -15.41 -9.09 6.69
C ASP A 124 -16.61 -8.93 5.73
N ILE A 125 -16.39 -8.33 4.56
CA ILE A 125 -17.43 -8.12 3.55
C ILE A 125 -17.59 -9.35 2.66
N LEU A 126 -16.46 -9.86 2.13
CA LEU A 126 -16.47 -10.95 1.15
C LEU A 126 -16.74 -12.32 1.78
N CYS A 127 -16.41 -12.50 3.04
CA CYS A 127 -16.61 -13.76 3.78
C CYS A 127 -16.11 -15.00 3.00
N LEU A 128 -15.00 -14.88 2.28
CA LEU A 128 -14.47 -15.97 1.46
C LEU A 128 -14.03 -17.14 2.34
N PRO A 129 -14.40 -18.40 2.02
CA PRO A 129 -14.10 -19.54 2.87
C PRO A 129 -12.61 -19.75 3.02
N GLY A 130 -12.15 -19.85 4.26
CA GLY A 130 -10.80 -20.21 4.63
C GLY A 130 -10.63 -21.73 4.80
N ARG A 131 -9.40 -22.15 4.98
CA ARG A 131 -9.05 -23.58 5.05
C ARG A 131 -9.57 -24.30 6.31
N PHE A 132 -9.77 -23.54 7.41
CA PHE A 132 -10.10 -24.10 8.72
C PHE A 132 -11.48 -23.67 9.24
N GLY A 133 -12.38 -23.27 8.32
CA GLY A 133 -13.75 -22.85 8.68
C GLY A 133 -13.88 -21.38 9.08
N ASP A 134 -12.80 -20.63 9.02
CA ASP A 134 -12.74 -19.16 9.12
C ASP A 134 -12.85 -18.50 7.73
N TYR A 135 -12.82 -17.17 7.68
CA TYR A 135 -12.70 -16.42 6.45
C TYR A 135 -11.23 -16.16 6.12
N LYS A 136 -10.82 -16.45 4.88
CA LYS A 136 -9.46 -16.13 4.41
C LYS A 136 -9.28 -14.62 4.19
N TYR A 137 -8.04 -14.18 4.21
CA TYR A 137 -7.67 -12.86 3.71
C TYR A 137 -7.81 -12.85 2.18
N PRO A 138 -8.61 -11.92 1.60
CA PRO A 138 -8.76 -11.85 0.16
C PRO A 138 -7.46 -11.36 -0.51
N LYS A 139 -7.27 -11.76 -1.76
CA LYS A 139 -6.34 -11.09 -2.66
C LYS A 139 -6.95 -9.77 -3.12
N PHE A 140 -6.12 -8.81 -3.54
CA PHE A 140 -6.62 -7.55 -4.09
C PHE A 140 -7.53 -7.79 -5.31
N SER A 141 -7.14 -8.69 -6.22
CA SER A 141 -7.96 -9.07 -7.39
C SER A 141 -9.33 -9.68 -7.04
N GLU A 142 -9.47 -10.34 -5.87
CA GLU A 142 -10.77 -10.86 -5.41
C GLU A 142 -11.65 -9.71 -4.88
N ALA A 143 -11.05 -8.76 -4.15
CA ALA A 143 -11.74 -7.56 -3.72
C ALA A 143 -12.16 -6.69 -4.92
N TRP A 144 -11.25 -6.47 -5.86
CA TRP A 144 -11.55 -5.69 -7.07
C TRP A 144 -12.76 -6.24 -7.83
N ARG A 145 -12.80 -7.55 -8.08
CA ARG A 145 -13.91 -8.22 -8.78
C ARG A 145 -15.26 -8.05 -8.08
N GLU A 146 -15.28 -8.00 -6.76
CA GLU A 146 -16.51 -7.78 -5.99
C GLU A 146 -17.02 -6.36 -6.12
N PHE A 147 -16.12 -5.39 -6.08
CA PHE A 147 -16.48 -3.97 -6.11
C PHE A 147 -16.66 -3.42 -7.53
N PHE A 148 -15.97 -4.00 -8.51
CA PHE A 148 -15.93 -3.56 -9.91
C PHE A 148 -16.09 -4.77 -10.87
N PRO A 149 -17.25 -5.46 -10.85
CA PRO A 149 -17.42 -6.72 -11.60
C PRO A 149 -17.32 -6.58 -13.12
N GLU A 150 -17.59 -5.37 -13.64
CA GLU A 150 -17.50 -5.08 -15.09
C GLU A 150 -16.10 -4.63 -15.52
N GLU A 151 -15.19 -4.39 -14.57
CA GLU A 151 -13.85 -3.89 -14.85
C GLU A 151 -12.81 -5.00 -14.70
N PRO A 152 -12.16 -5.45 -15.79
CA PRO A 152 -11.08 -6.41 -15.67
C PRO A 152 -9.91 -5.82 -14.90
N PHE A 153 -9.36 -6.58 -13.97
CA PHE A 153 -8.19 -6.17 -13.19
C PHE A 153 -6.99 -7.05 -13.52
N GLU A 154 -5.91 -6.41 -13.91
CA GLU A 154 -4.59 -7.01 -14.03
C GLU A 154 -3.63 -6.35 -13.02
N GLU A 155 -3.13 -7.13 -12.10
CA GLU A 155 -2.14 -6.69 -11.11
C GLU A 155 -0.81 -6.40 -11.81
N LYS A 156 -0.37 -5.15 -11.74
CA LYS A 156 0.84 -4.71 -12.45
C LYS A 156 2.09 -4.80 -11.61
N HIS A 157 1.94 -4.97 -10.31
CA HIS A 157 3.04 -4.91 -9.35
C HIS A 157 3.90 -3.66 -9.55
N ARG A 158 3.23 -2.52 -9.55
CA ARG A 158 3.80 -1.19 -9.64
C ARG A 158 3.15 -0.32 -8.57
N ALA A 159 3.94 0.08 -7.58
CA ALA A 159 3.44 0.70 -6.36
C ALA A 159 2.53 1.93 -6.60
N GLY A 160 2.89 2.80 -7.55
CA GLY A 160 2.05 3.95 -7.90
C GLY A 160 0.70 3.55 -8.50
N TYR A 161 0.68 2.55 -9.38
CA TYR A 161 -0.55 2.04 -9.99
C TYR A 161 -1.41 1.30 -8.97
N ASP A 162 -0.80 0.44 -8.15
CA ASP A 162 -1.52 -0.38 -7.18
C ASP A 162 -2.09 0.51 -6.06
N ALA A 163 -1.36 1.54 -5.60
CA ALA A 163 -1.89 2.56 -4.69
C ALA A 163 -3.10 3.34 -5.27
N LEU A 164 -3.12 3.63 -6.58
CA LEU A 164 -4.29 4.25 -7.23
C LEU A 164 -5.50 3.31 -7.25
N CYS A 165 -5.29 2.04 -7.55
CA CYS A 165 -6.36 1.04 -7.51
C CYS A 165 -6.89 0.85 -6.08
N GLU A 166 -6.02 0.79 -5.09
CA GLU A 166 -6.40 0.72 -3.68
C GLU A 166 -7.15 1.97 -3.22
N ALA A 167 -6.74 3.16 -3.69
CA ALA A 167 -7.42 4.42 -3.42
C ALA A 167 -8.85 4.43 -3.99
N THR A 168 -9.02 3.91 -5.21
CA THR A 168 -10.33 3.74 -5.86
C THR A 168 -11.21 2.79 -5.07
N LEU A 169 -10.67 1.67 -4.61
CA LEU A 169 -11.37 0.72 -3.74
C LEU A 169 -11.78 1.38 -2.42
N ALA A 170 -10.86 2.09 -1.76
CA ALA A 170 -11.13 2.77 -0.49
C ALA A 170 -12.25 3.80 -0.61
N LEU A 171 -12.24 4.62 -1.68
CA LEU A 171 -13.29 5.59 -1.97
C LEU A 171 -14.65 4.90 -2.17
N THR A 172 -14.69 3.88 -3.02
CA THR A 172 -15.92 3.10 -3.29
C THR A 172 -16.47 2.45 -2.03
N MET A 173 -15.60 1.89 -1.19
CA MET A 173 -16.02 1.31 0.10
C MET A 173 -16.57 2.39 1.03
N TYR A 174 -15.99 3.58 1.05
CA TYR A 174 -16.48 4.70 1.83
C TYR A 174 -17.86 5.17 1.35
N GLU A 175 -18.04 5.38 0.06
CA GLU A 175 -19.31 5.79 -0.56
C GLU A 175 -20.45 4.80 -0.31
N ARG A 176 -20.11 3.50 -0.25
CA ARG A 176 -21.05 2.43 0.11
C ARG A 176 -21.27 2.28 1.63
N GLY A 177 -20.63 3.11 2.46
CA GLY A 177 -20.75 3.06 3.93
C GLY A 177 -20.09 1.83 4.58
N LEU A 178 -19.18 1.17 3.84
CA LEU A 178 -18.49 -0.04 4.26
C LEU A 178 -17.16 0.26 4.97
N LEU A 179 -16.51 1.38 4.64
CA LEU A 179 -15.29 1.82 5.29
C LEU A 179 -15.64 2.68 6.52
N LYS A 180 -15.65 2.06 7.71
CA LYS A 180 -15.94 2.77 8.95
C LYS A 180 -14.69 3.44 9.50
N PHE A 181 -14.67 4.76 9.52
CA PHE A 181 -13.56 5.54 10.04
C PHE A 181 -13.47 5.42 11.57
N LYS A 182 -12.55 4.58 12.04
CA LYS A 182 -11.87 4.75 13.32
C LYS A 182 -10.41 5.04 12.99
N ILE A 183 -9.93 6.22 13.37
CA ILE A 183 -8.50 6.53 13.29
C ILE A 183 -7.85 5.90 14.51
N ASP A 184 -7.10 4.83 14.31
CA ASP A 184 -6.26 4.27 15.36
C ASP A 184 -5.03 5.17 15.51
N SER A 185 -5.05 6.07 16.50
CA SER A 185 -3.84 6.77 16.91
C SER A 185 -2.97 5.83 17.73
N TYR A 186 -1.70 5.75 17.44
CA TYR A 186 -0.72 5.06 18.28
C TYR A 186 -0.61 5.85 19.59
N GLY A 187 -1.39 5.46 20.60
CA GLY A 187 -1.11 5.77 21.98
C GLY A 187 0.05 4.87 22.39
N GLY A 188 1.25 5.44 22.54
CA GLY A 188 2.36 4.69 23.09
C GLY A 188 1.99 4.20 24.49
N GLU A 189 2.09 2.89 24.71
CA GLU A 189 2.42 2.26 25.98
C GLU A 189 3.83 1.70 25.87
#